data_0efd9f0f1765c488e32c588c743f861e
#
_entry.id   0efd9f0f1765c488e32c588c743f861e
#
_cell.length_a   1.000
_cell.length_b   1.000
_cell.length_c   1.000
_cell.angle_alpha   90.00
_cell.angle_beta   90.00
_cell.angle_gamma   90.00
#
_symmetry.space_group_name_H-M   'P 1'
#
loop_
_entity.id
_entity.type
_entity.pdbx_description
1 polymer ?
#
loop_
_entity_poly.entity_id
_entity_poly.type
_entity_poly.pdbx_seq_one_letter_code
_entity_poly.pdbx_strand_id
1 'polypeptide(L)'
;VQVHRIELAGVPDPDHADFVVECGSGTYMRSLARDIARALGAAGHVSALRRLQVGPFTEAGAITLDKLKALGHIPPPIAPVETVLDDIPALAVTGDEANRLRSGQAIALLRRADIERLEAVEDGAEVCVMAEGRALALARRDGATVRPVRILNPVP
;
A
#
# COMPACT_ATOMS: atom_id res chain seq x y z
N VAL A 1 -2.13 18.24 1.01
CA VAL A 1 -1.14 17.19 1.38
C VAL A 1 -1.23 16.94 2.87
N GLN A 2 -1.04 15.72 3.28
CA GLN A 2 -1.14 15.32 4.67
C GLN A 2 0.24 14.88 5.17
N VAL A 3 0.69 15.51 6.26
CA VAL A 3 1.88 15.09 7.01
C VAL A 3 1.38 14.46 8.29
N HIS A 4 1.67 13.17 8.50
CA HIS A 4 1.21 12.40 9.66
C HIS A 4 2.14 12.60 10.85
N ARG A 5 3.45 12.62 10.57
CA ARG A 5 4.50 12.78 11.57
C ARG A 5 5.68 13.53 10.99
N ILE A 6 6.27 14.40 11.80
CA ILE A 6 7.57 15.01 11.54
C ILE A 6 8.38 14.99 12.84
N GLU A 7 9.62 14.56 12.77
CA GLU A 7 10.49 14.42 13.91
C GLU A 7 11.88 14.94 13.55
N LEU A 8 12.45 15.78 14.43
CA LEU A 8 13.84 16.20 14.31
C LEU A 8 14.73 15.04 14.79
N ALA A 9 15.43 14.40 13.86
CA ALA A 9 16.30 13.28 14.16
C ALA A 9 17.69 13.71 14.64
N GLY A 10 18.15 14.91 14.21
CA GLY A 10 19.42 15.45 14.64
C GLY A 10 19.74 16.81 14.05
N VAL A 11 20.74 17.46 14.63
CA VAL A 11 21.35 18.70 14.13
C VAL A 11 22.84 18.44 14.05
N PRO A 12 23.33 17.87 12.93
CA PRO A 12 24.73 17.48 12.81
C PRO A 12 25.71 18.68 12.83
N ASP A 13 25.27 19.85 12.39
CA ASP A 13 26.00 21.09 12.42
C ASP A 13 25.05 22.31 12.38
N PRO A 14 25.52 23.54 12.51
CA PRO A 14 24.68 24.76 12.53
C PRO A 14 23.84 24.99 11.25
N ASP A 15 24.27 24.43 10.12
CA ASP A 15 23.64 24.64 8.81
C ASP A 15 22.74 23.47 8.38
N HIS A 16 22.73 22.35 9.13
CA HIS A 16 21.98 21.15 8.79
C HIS A 16 21.09 20.66 9.92
N ALA A 17 19.91 20.21 9.56
CA ALA A 17 18.98 19.52 10.45
C ALA A 17 18.37 18.31 9.73
N ASP A 18 18.40 17.16 10.40
CA ASP A 18 17.86 15.91 9.89
C ASP A 18 16.44 15.68 10.41
N PHE A 19 15.52 15.40 9.51
CA PHE A 19 14.12 15.12 9.85
C PHE A 19 13.71 13.74 9.36
N VAL A 20 12.92 13.02 10.17
CA VAL A 20 12.13 11.88 9.74
C VAL A 20 10.70 12.33 9.51
N VAL A 21 10.16 12.08 8.32
CA VAL A 21 8.83 12.56 7.92
C VAL A 21 7.99 11.39 7.43
N GLU A 22 6.81 11.24 8.02
CA GLU A 22 5.76 10.34 7.54
C GLU A 22 4.63 11.16 6.93
N CYS A 23 4.30 10.90 5.66
CA CYS A 23 3.35 11.71 4.92
C CYS A 23 2.64 10.92 3.82
N GLY A 24 1.47 11.42 3.44
CA GLY A 24 0.71 10.90 2.31
C GLY A 24 1.36 11.19 0.96
N SER A 25 0.85 10.52 -0.07
CA SER A 25 1.27 10.73 -1.45
C SER A 25 1.08 12.19 -1.88
N GLY A 26 1.90 12.66 -2.82
CA GLY A 26 1.86 14.04 -3.32
C GLY A 26 2.52 15.08 -2.41
N THR A 27 3.10 14.69 -1.26
CA THR A 27 3.86 15.61 -0.40
C THR A 27 5.25 15.84 -0.98
N TYR A 28 5.56 17.09 -1.29
CA TYR A 28 6.86 17.49 -1.82
C TYR A 28 7.81 17.85 -0.69
N MET A 29 8.83 17.02 -0.43
CA MET A 29 9.82 17.24 0.63
C MET A 29 10.57 18.56 0.46
N ARG A 30 10.82 19.01 -0.77
CA ARG A 30 11.42 20.32 -1.06
C ARG A 30 10.56 21.50 -0.59
N SER A 31 9.23 21.39 -0.75
CA SER A 31 8.30 22.40 -0.27
C SER A 31 8.23 22.39 1.25
N LEU A 32 8.17 21.22 1.87
CA LEU A 32 8.17 21.08 3.32
C LEU A 32 9.42 21.70 3.95
N ALA A 33 10.62 21.37 3.44
CA ALA A 33 11.88 21.94 3.94
C ALA A 33 11.92 23.47 3.82
N ARG A 34 11.49 24.02 2.69
CA ARG A 34 11.37 25.47 2.50
C ARG A 34 10.40 26.09 3.51
N ASP A 35 9.26 25.46 3.76
CA ASP A 35 8.22 26.03 4.61
C ASP A 35 8.64 25.95 6.10
N ILE A 36 9.35 24.89 6.51
CA ILE A 36 9.98 24.80 7.84
C ILE A 36 11.01 25.92 8.02
N ALA A 37 11.92 26.10 7.06
CA ALA A 37 12.94 27.13 7.14
C ALA A 37 12.32 28.54 7.24
N ARG A 38 11.28 28.82 6.46
CA ARG A 38 10.54 30.09 6.52
C ARG A 38 9.87 30.33 7.87
N ALA A 39 9.29 29.30 8.45
CA ALA A 39 8.66 29.38 9.78
C ALA A 39 9.69 29.71 10.88
N LEU A 40 10.94 29.32 10.67
CA LEU A 40 12.08 29.64 11.54
C LEU A 40 12.75 30.97 11.19
N GLY A 41 12.23 31.74 10.23
CA GLY A 41 12.84 32.99 9.78
C GLY A 41 14.12 32.83 8.97
N ALA A 42 14.33 31.64 8.41
CA ALA A 42 15.53 31.27 7.64
C ALA A 42 15.20 30.91 6.19
N ALA A 43 16.22 30.61 5.39
CA ALA A 43 16.12 29.99 4.08
C ALA A 43 16.70 28.56 4.16
N GLY A 44 16.02 27.60 3.51
CA GLY A 44 16.48 26.21 3.53
C GLY A 44 16.06 25.42 2.30
N HIS A 45 16.80 24.37 2.04
CA HIS A 45 16.53 23.44 0.97
C HIS A 45 16.91 22.01 1.39
N VAL A 46 16.43 21.01 0.65
CA VAL A 46 16.83 19.62 0.86
C VAL A 46 18.21 19.39 0.28
N SER A 47 19.19 19.08 1.12
CA SER A 47 20.55 18.70 0.74
C SER A 47 20.69 17.19 0.49
N ALA A 48 19.96 16.38 1.25
CA ALA A 48 19.88 14.92 1.09
C ALA A 48 18.45 14.44 1.32
N LEU A 49 18.06 13.40 0.60
CA LEU A 49 16.74 12.77 0.76
C LEU A 49 16.88 11.27 0.62
N ARG A 50 16.40 10.54 1.62
CA ARG A 50 16.31 9.09 1.60
C ARG A 50 14.90 8.63 1.90
N ARG A 51 14.40 7.73 1.08
CA ARG A 51 13.10 7.10 1.31
C ARG A 51 13.32 5.80 2.07
N LEU A 52 12.79 5.70 3.29
CA LEU A 52 12.97 4.56 4.18
C LEU A 52 11.88 3.51 3.99
N GLN A 53 10.65 3.97 3.68
CA GLN A 53 9.49 3.10 3.57
C GLN A 53 8.46 3.65 2.56
N VAL A 54 7.75 2.74 1.88
CA VAL A 54 6.57 3.03 1.05
C VAL A 54 5.57 1.89 1.25
N GLY A 55 4.46 2.15 1.95
CA GLY A 55 3.53 1.11 2.36
C GLY A 55 4.27 -0.02 3.11
N PRO A 56 4.10 -1.29 2.76
CA PRO A 56 4.77 -2.41 3.42
C PRO A 56 6.26 -2.55 3.04
N PHE A 57 6.72 -1.82 2.02
CA PHE A 57 8.10 -1.94 1.54
C PHE A 57 9.03 -1.06 2.34
N THR A 58 10.04 -1.66 2.96
CA THR A 58 11.10 -0.99 3.72
C THR A 58 12.43 -1.07 2.98
N GLU A 59 13.38 -0.23 3.41
CA GLU A 59 14.75 -0.27 2.89
C GLU A 59 15.42 -1.63 3.09
N ALA A 60 15.11 -2.33 4.18
CA ALA A 60 15.70 -3.65 4.47
C ALA A 60 15.34 -4.71 3.43
N GLY A 61 14.16 -4.58 2.78
CA GLY A 61 13.73 -5.45 1.69
C GLY A 61 14.19 -5.00 0.30
N ALA A 62 14.87 -3.85 0.20
CA ALA A 62 15.31 -3.31 -1.08
C ALA A 62 16.55 -4.02 -1.62
N ILE A 63 16.66 -4.10 -2.94
CA ILE A 63 17.85 -4.59 -3.64
C ILE A 63 18.55 -3.43 -4.35
N THR A 64 19.88 -3.46 -4.39
CA THR A 64 20.65 -2.45 -5.11
C THR A 64 20.55 -2.65 -6.62
N LEU A 65 20.72 -1.58 -7.39
CA LEU A 65 20.76 -1.66 -8.86
C LEU A 65 21.87 -2.58 -9.35
N ASP A 66 23.00 -2.66 -8.66
CA ASP A 66 24.11 -3.55 -9.06
C ASP A 66 23.74 -5.03 -8.87
N LYS A 67 23.05 -5.36 -7.76
CA LYS A 67 22.49 -6.69 -7.57
C LYS A 67 21.45 -7.03 -8.65
N LEU A 68 20.55 -6.07 -8.96
CA LEU A 68 19.56 -6.27 -10.00
C LEU A 68 20.19 -6.51 -11.37
N LYS A 69 21.22 -5.73 -11.73
CA LYS A 69 21.98 -5.91 -12.98
C LYS A 69 22.72 -7.26 -13.02
N ALA A 70 23.26 -7.72 -11.88
CA ALA A 70 23.96 -8.99 -11.78
C ALA A 70 23.03 -10.21 -11.96
N LEU A 71 21.71 -10.07 -11.77
CA LEU A 71 20.75 -11.16 -12.04
C LEU A 71 20.69 -11.55 -13.53
N GLY A 72 21.04 -10.66 -14.46
CA GLY A 72 21.02 -10.92 -15.89
C GLY A 72 19.63 -11.36 -16.38
N HIS A 73 19.51 -12.64 -16.77
CA HIS A 73 18.25 -13.24 -17.22
C HIS A 73 17.43 -13.90 -16.09
N ILE A 74 17.93 -13.90 -14.86
CA ILE A 74 17.19 -14.45 -13.71
C ILE A 74 16.12 -13.43 -13.33
N PRO A 75 14.83 -13.81 -13.24
CA PRO A 75 13.79 -12.90 -12.82
C PRO A 75 14.12 -12.28 -11.45
N PRO A 76 13.94 -10.95 -11.27
CA PRO A 76 14.12 -10.33 -9.97
C PRO A 76 13.11 -10.88 -8.96
N PRO A 77 13.45 -10.93 -7.66
CA PRO A 77 12.50 -11.30 -6.64
C PRO A 77 11.37 -10.25 -6.59
N ILE A 78 10.19 -10.65 -7.07
CA ILE A 78 8.98 -9.82 -7.03
C ILE A 78 8.16 -10.26 -5.83
N ALA A 79 7.80 -9.32 -4.96
CA ALA A 79 6.93 -9.60 -3.84
C ALA A 79 5.51 -9.99 -4.33
N PRO A 80 4.82 -10.91 -3.65
CA PRO A 80 3.43 -11.24 -3.96
C PRO A 80 2.55 -9.98 -3.92
N VAL A 81 1.49 -9.95 -4.74
CA VAL A 81 0.56 -8.80 -4.77
C VAL A 81 -0.14 -8.60 -3.41
N GLU A 82 -0.33 -9.67 -2.67
CA GLU A 82 -0.90 -9.66 -1.32
C GLU A 82 -0.11 -8.77 -0.36
N THR A 83 1.20 -8.65 -0.58
CA THR A 83 2.07 -7.79 0.24
C THR A 83 1.63 -6.32 0.22
N VAL A 84 1.10 -5.82 -0.90
CA VAL A 84 0.64 -4.42 -1.02
C VAL A 84 -0.83 -4.24 -0.67
N LEU A 85 -1.52 -5.32 -0.35
CA LEU A 85 -2.95 -5.34 -0.04
C LEU A 85 -3.21 -5.68 1.44
N ASP A 86 -2.16 -5.72 2.27
CA ASP A 86 -2.23 -6.16 3.66
C ASP A 86 -3.07 -5.22 4.55
N ASP A 87 -3.21 -3.96 4.16
CA ASP A 87 -4.05 -2.96 4.80
C ASP A 87 -5.53 -3.00 4.36
N ILE A 88 -5.86 -3.82 3.35
CA ILE A 88 -7.22 -4.00 2.84
C ILE A 88 -7.84 -5.25 3.46
N PRO A 89 -9.03 -5.17 4.08
CA PRO A 89 -9.69 -6.34 4.65
C PRO A 89 -9.82 -7.50 3.65
N ALA A 90 -9.39 -8.68 4.06
CA ALA A 90 -9.44 -9.87 3.22
C ALA A 90 -10.79 -10.60 3.35
N LEU A 91 -11.37 -10.98 2.21
CA LEU A 91 -12.59 -11.80 2.14
C LEU A 91 -12.29 -13.11 1.42
N ALA A 92 -12.27 -14.21 2.14
CA ALA A 92 -12.15 -15.53 1.54
C ALA A 92 -13.43 -15.93 0.83
N VAL A 93 -13.31 -16.47 -0.39
CA VAL A 93 -14.46 -16.90 -1.22
C VAL A 93 -14.33 -18.37 -1.61
N THR A 94 -15.46 -19.00 -1.89
CA THR A 94 -15.53 -20.36 -2.43
C THR A 94 -15.14 -20.39 -3.92
N GLY A 95 -14.87 -21.59 -4.47
CA GLY A 95 -14.52 -21.73 -5.89
C GLY A 95 -15.59 -21.20 -6.84
N ASP A 96 -16.87 -21.45 -6.53
CA ASP A 96 -17.99 -20.95 -7.34
C ASP A 96 -18.12 -19.43 -7.29
N GLU A 97 -17.96 -18.84 -6.10
CA GLU A 97 -17.92 -17.38 -5.91
C GLU A 97 -16.74 -16.76 -6.66
N ALA A 98 -15.57 -17.39 -6.59
CA ALA A 98 -14.37 -16.96 -7.30
C ALA A 98 -14.58 -16.95 -8.83
N ASN A 99 -15.21 -17.98 -9.38
CA ASN A 99 -15.49 -18.05 -10.82
C ASN A 99 -16.48 -16.96 -11.28
N ARG A 100 -17.49 -16.65 -10.47
CA ARG A 100 -18.42 -15.55 -10.74
C ARG A 100 -17.70 -14.20 -10.72
N LEU A 101 -16.89 -13.96 -9.70
CA LEU A 101 -16.10 -12.72 -9.58
C LEU A 101 -15.10 -12.57 -10.73
N ARG A 102 -14.40 -13.64 -11.16
CA ARG A 102 -13.51 -13.62 -12.34
C ARG A 102 -14.24 -13.20 -13.61
N SER A 103 -15.51 -13.58 -13.73
CA SER A 103 -16.37 -13.18 -14.86
C SER A 103 -16.95 -11.76 -14.70
N GLY A 104 -16.54 -11.00 -13.70
CA GLY A 104 -17.05 -9.65 -13.43
C GLY A 104 -18.44 -9.64 -12.75
N GLN A 105 -18.96 -10.79 -12.34
CA GLN A 105 -20.26 -10.90 -11.70
C GLN A 105 -20.15 -10.62 -10.19
N ALA A 106 -21.14 -9.92 -9.65
CA ALA A 106 -21.29 -9.79 -8.21
C ALA A 106 -21.70 -11.09 -7.55
N ILE A 107 -21.31 -11.28 -6.29
CA ILE A 107 -21.75 -12.37 -5.43
C ILE A 107 -22.63 -11.82 -4.31
N ALA A 108 -23.64 -12.58 -3.91
CA ALA A 108 -24.49 -12.27 -2.77
C ALA A 108 -24.15 -13.23 -1.63
N LEU A 109 -23.84 -12.68 -0.47
CA LEU A 109 -23.43 -13.35 0.75
C LEU A 109 -24.63 -13.31 1.73
N LEU A 110 -25.56 -14.25 1.61
CA LEU A 110 -26.85 -14.20 2.30
C LEU A 110 -26.98 -15.21 3.42
N ARG A 111 -26.12 -16.23 3.49
CA ARG A 111 -26.18 -17.26 4.53
C ARG A 111 -25.56 -16.73 5.82
N ARG A 112 -25.93 -17.29 6.95
CA ARG A 112 -25.38 -16.89 8.25
C ARG A 112 -23.85 -16.93 8.29
N ALA A 113 -23.24 -18.01 7.78
CA ALA A 113 -21.79 -18.12 7.66
C ALA A 113 -21.16 -17.07 6.73
N ASP A 114 -21.92 -16.57 5.74
CA ASP A 114 -21.46 -15.52 4.82
C ASP A 114 -21.48 -14.14 5.51
N ILE A 115 -22.47 -13.91 6.38
CA ILE A 115 -22.58 -12.67 7.15
C ILE A 115 -21.38 -12.53 8.11
N GLU A 116 -21.00 -13.63 8.78
CA GLU A 116 -19.82 -13.66 9.65
C GLU A 116 -18.53 -13.28 8.89
N ARG A 117 -18.42 -13.66 7.63
CA ARG A 117 -17.30 -13.28 6.74
C ARG A 117 -17.28 -11.78 6.41
N LEU A 118 -18.43 -11.11 6.45
CA LEU A 118 -18.57 -9.69 6.17
C LEU A 118 -18.42 -8.81 7.42
N GLU A 119 -18.44 -9.37 8.63
CA GLU A 119 -18.38 -8.59 9.88
C GLU A 119 -17.12 -7.72 9.99
N ALA A 120 -15.98 -8.20 9.44
CA ALA A 120 -14.72 -7.48 9.42
C ALA A 120 -14.64 -6.39 8.34
N VAL A 121 -15.68 -6.25 7.50
CA VAL A 121 -15.68 -5.34 6.36
C VAL A 121 -16.82 -4.35 6.52
N GLU A 122 -16.54 -3.07 6.54
CA GLU A 122 -17.57 -2.03 6.59
C GLU A 122 -18.37 -1.98 5.28
N ASP A 123 -19.63 -1.55 5.37
CA ASP A 123 -20.44 -1.33 4.18
C ASP A 123 -19.89 -0.18 3.32
N GLY A 124 -19.80 -0.39 2.02
CA GLY A 124 -19.16 0.52 1.08
C GLY A 124 -17.63 0.42 1.02
N ALA A 125 -16.99 -0.36 1.91
CA ALA A 125 -15.54 -0.51 1.93
C ALA A 125 -15.02 -1.38 0.78
N GLU A 126 -13.76 -1.17 0.43
CA GLU A 126 -13.02 -2.04 -0.47
C GLU A 126 -12.51 -3.28 0.29
N VAL A 127 -12.54 -4.43 -0.39
CA VAL A 127 -12.06 -5.70 0.15
C VAL A 127 -11.11 -6.36 -0.85
N CYS A 128 -10.12 -7.07 -0.33
CA CYS A 128 -9.29 -7.99 -1.10
C CYS A 128 -9.96 -9.37 -1.10
N VAL A 129 -10.48 -9.80 -2.23
CA VAL A 129 -11.07 -11.13 -2.38
C VAL A 129 -9.97 -12.16 -2.52
N MET A 130 -9.99 -13.17 -1.64
CA MET A 130 -9.00 -14.24 -1.58
C MET A 130 -9.62 -15.56 -2.01
N ALA A 131 -8.99 -16.24 -2.95
CA ALA A 131 -9.34 -17.60 -3.36
C ALA A 131 -8.11 -18.49 -3.28
N GLU A 132 -8.20 -19.62 -2.59
CA GLU A 132 -7.12 -20.61 -2.44
C GLU A 132 -5.80 -19.97 -1.91
N GLY A 133 -5.93 -19.01 -0.99
CA GLY A 133 -4.79 -18.32 -0.39
C GLY A 133 -4.13 -17.24 -1.27
N ARG A 134 -4.72 -16.92 -2.43
CA ARG A 134 -4.22 -15.90 -3.36
C ARG A 134 -5.23 -14.77 -3.57
N ALA A 135 -4.74 -13.57 -3.76
CA ALA A 135 -5.57 -12.43 -4.09
C ALA A 135 -6.15 -12.57 -5.50
N LEU A 136 -7.48 -12.57 -5.59
CA LEU A 136 -8.25 -12.75 -6.81
C LEU A 136 -8.70 -11.43 -7.41
N ALA A 137 -9.21 -10.55 -6.57
CA ALA A 137 -9.81 -9.29 -6.99
C ALA A 137 -9.82 -8.27 -5.87
N LEU A 138 -9.79 -7.01 -6.23
CA LEU A 138 -10.32 -5.94 -5.40
C LEU A 138 -11.81 -5.82 -5.69
N ALA A 139 -12.61 -5.77 -4.65
CA ALA A 139 -14.06 -5.68 -4.73
C ALA A 139 -14.58 -4.64 -3.74
N ARG A 140 -15.84 -4.27 -3.87
CA ARG A 140 -16.53 -3.37 -2.94
C ARG A 140 -17.73 -4.09 -2.33
N ARG A 141 -17.88 -3.95 -1.03
CA ARG A 141 -19.08 -4.37 -0.31
C ARG A 141 -20.22 -3.36 -0.57
N ASP A 142 -21.41 -3.88 -0.83
CA ASP A 142 -22.67 -3.13 -0.97
C ASP A 142 -23.76 -3.97 -0.28
N GLY A 143 -23.98 -3.71 1.00
CA GLY A 143 -24.83 -4.53 1.88
C GLY A 143 -24.31 -5.97 1.98
N ALA A 144 -25.16 -6.92 1.55
CA ALA A 144 -24.81 -8.34 1.46
C ALA A 144 -24.21 -8.74 0.10
N THR A 145 -23.91 -7.78 -0.76
CA THR A 145 -23.37 -8.05 -2.11
C THR A 145 -21.92 -7.59 -2.16
N VAL A 146 -21.07 -8.36 -2.85
CA VAL A 146 -19.69 -8.00 -3.14
C VAL A 146 -19.51 -7.91 -4.65
N ARG A 147 -19.13 -6.73 -5.13
CA ARG A 147 -18.94 -6.43 -6.56
C ARG A 147 -17.47 -6.29 -6.89
N PRO A 148 -16.95 -7.00 -7.89
CA PRO A 148 -15.55 -6.82 -8.29
C PRO A 148 -15.34 -5.44 -8.89
N VAL A 149 -14.27 -4.76 -8.46
CA VAL A 149 -13.80 -3.47 -8.99
C VAL A 149 -12.63 -3.72 -9.94
N ARG A 150 -11.74 -4.62 -9.56
CA ARG A 150 -10.58 -5.01 -10.38
C ARG A 150 -10.25 -6.47 -10.17
N ILE A 151 -10.20 -7.23 -11.26
CA ILE A 151 -9.71 -8.60 -11.25
C ILE A 151 -8.18 -8.57 -11.28
N LEU A 152 -7.56 -9.32 -10.38
CA LEU A 152 -6.13 -9.53 -10.34
C LEU A 152 -5.83 -10.82 -11.12
N ASN A 153 -5.02 -10.71 -12.16
CA ASN A 153 -4.53 -11.86 -12.90
C ASN A 153 -3.09 -12.10 -12.46
N PRO A 154 -2.85 -12.89 -11.40
CA PRO A 154 -1.48 -13.25 -11.07
C PRO A 154 -0.87 -13.98 -12.25
N VAL A 155 0.28 -13.51 -12.70
CA VAL A 155 1.07 -14.23 -13.70
C VAL A 155 1.37 -15.62 -13.13
N PRO A 156 1.12 -16.70 -13.86
CA PRO A 156 1.34 -18.06 -13.42
C PRO A 156 2.80 -18.32 -13.05
#